data_94c8d7eb236e1c9300a63edcda634c6a
#
_entry.id   94c8d7eb236e1c9300a63edcda634c6a
#
_cell.length_a   1.000
_cell.length_b   1.000
_cell.length_c   1.000
_cell.angle_alpha   90.00
_cell.angle_beta   90.00
_cell.angle_gamma   90.00
#
_symmetry.space_group_name_H-M   'P 1'
#
loop_
_entity.id
_entity.type
_entity.pdbx_description
1 polymer ?
#
loop_
_entity_poly.entity_id
_entity_poly.type
_entity_poly.pdbx_seq_one_letter_code
_entity_poly.pdbx_strand_id
1 'polypeptide(L)'
;MNLTRPIESQLEMARDLASEMTTCADALDLEQKLSFYWSARQIVTCARLYLTDLQLLMPKDQSSTYTAELDALEEDLIAIREETGF
;
A
#
# COMPACT_ATOMS: atom_id res chain seq x y z
N MET A 1 -9.16 2.49 22.48
CA MET A 1 -9.24 2.77 21.03
C MET A 1 -7.94 2.32 20.36
N ASN A 2 -8.04 1.58 19.28
CA ASN A 2 -6.85 1.10 18.55
C ASN A 2 -6.51 2.09 17.44
N LEU A 3 -5.55 2.97 17.69
CA LEU A 3 -5.14 4.02 16.74
C LEU A 3 -4.33 3.47 15.56
N THR A 4 -3.81 2.24 15.66
CA THR A 4 -3.05 1.63 14.57
C THR A 4 -3.92 0.87 13.59
N ARG A 5 -5.18 0.61 13.94
CA ARG A 5 -6.08 -0.16 13.08
C ARG A 5 -6.30 0.44 11.70
N PRO A 6 -6.45 1.77 11.55
CA PRO A 6 -6.56 2.35 10.20
C PRO A 6 -5.35 2.08 9.32
N ILE A 7 -4.14 2.09 9.89
CA ILE A 7 -2.93 1.78 9.12
C ILE A 7 -2.95 0.31 8.69
N GLU A 8 -3.26 -0.59 9.60
CA GLU A 8 -3.33 -2.03 9.31
C GLU A 8 -4.37 -2.33 8.24
N SER A 9 -5.54 -1.69 8.34
CA SER A 9 -6.60 -1.84 7.36
C SER A 9 -6.16 -1.34 5.97
N GLN A 10 -5.49 -0.20 5.91
CA GLN A 10 -5.00 0.36 4.65
C GLN A 10 -3.90 -0.50 4.02
N LEU A 11 -3.00 -1.04 4.84
CA LEU A 11 -1.98 -1.98 4.37
C LEU A 11 -2.62 -3.22 3.76
N GLU A 12 -3.63 -3.77 4.42
CA GLU A 12 -4.34 -4.94 3.93
C GLU A 12 -5.03 -4.65 2.59
N MET A 13 -5.73 -3.53 2.48
CA MET A 13 -6.40 -3.13 1.24
C MET A 13 -5.42 -2.95 0.09
N ALA A 14 -4.29 -2.31 0.34
CA ALA A 14 -3.28 -2.09 -0.70
C ALA A 14 -2.61 -3.40 -1.11
N ARG A 15 -2.37 -4.31 -0.17
CA ARG A 15 -1.84 -5.64 -0.46
C ARG A 15 -2.81 -6.46 -1.30
N ASP A 16 -4.11 -6.37 -1.02
CA ASP A 16 -5.14 -7.06 -1.78
C ASP A 16 -5.16 -6.56 -3.23
N LEU A 17 -5.06 -5.25 -3.44
CA LEU A 17 -4.99 -4.69 -4.79
C LEU A 17 -3.73 -5.15 -5.53
N ALA A 18 -2.59 -5.16 -4.85
CA ALA A 18 -1.34 -5.63 -5.44
C ALA A 18 -1.44 -7.11 -5.81
N SER A 19 -2.04 -7.92 -4.94
CA SER A 19 -2.24 -9.35 -5.19
C SER A 19 -3.13 -9.58 -6.40
N GLU A 20 -4.23 -8.84 -6.54
CA GLU A 20 -5.11 -8.94 -7.70
C GLU A 20 -4.41 -8.56 -8.99
N MET A 21 -3.61 -7.51 -8.98
CA MET A 21 -2.84 -7.08 -10.15
C MET A 21 -1.86 -8.16 -10.60
N THR A 22 -1.29 -8.92 -9.65
CA THR A 22 -0.37 -10.00 -9.95
C THR A 22 -1.08 -11.27 -10.39
N THR A 23 -2.11 -11.66 -9.64
CA THR A 23 -2.82 -12.93 -9.85
C THR A 23 -3.71 -12.88 -11.09
N CYS A 24 -4.35 -11.76 -11.34
CA CYS A 24 -5.32 -11.58 -12.42
C CYS A 24 -4.77 -10.70 -13.55
N ALA A 25 -3.46 -10.61 -13.70
CA ALA A 25 -2.83 -9.71 -14.68
C ALA A 25 -3.35 -9.92 -16.10
N ASP A 26 -3.58 -11.18 -16.49
CA ASP A 26 -4.05 -11.50 -17.84
C ASP A 26 -5.53 -11.15 -18.05
N ALA A 27 -6.31 -11.07 -16.97
CA ALA A 27 -7.73 -10.78 -17.03
C ALA A 27 -8.03 -9.29 -16.95
N LEU A 28 -7.06 -8.47 -16.54
CA LEU A 28 -7.24 -7.03 -16.38
C LEU A 28 -6.77 -6.30 -17.65
N ASP A 29 -7.57 -5.33 -18.11
CA ASP A 29 -7.14 -4.45 -19.18
C ASP A 29 -6.25 -3.32 -18.62
N LEU A 30 -5.70 -2.50 -19.50
CA LEU A 30 -4.80 -1.42 -19.12
C LEU A 30 -5.47 -0.42 -18.17
N GLU A 31 -6.73 -0.08 -18.44
CA GLU A 31 -7.47 0.87 -17.60
C GLU A 31 -7.65 0.33 -16.19
N GLN A 32 -8.02 -0.96 -16.07
CA GLN A 32 -8.17 -1.59 -14.76
C GLN A 32 -6.85 -1.67 -14.00
N LYS A 33 -5.76 -2.01 -14.68
CA LYS A 33 -4.43 -2.05 -14.08
C LYS A 33 -4.01 -0.68 -13.55
N LEU A 34 -4.22 0.35 -14.34
CA LEU A 34 -3.92 1.72 -13.92
C LEU A 34 -4.78 2.15 -12.74
N SER A 35 -6.06 1.80 -12.75
CA SER A 35 -6.97 2.12 -11.66
C SER A 35 -6.53 1.44 -10.36
N PHE A 36 -6.22 0.16 -10.40
CA PHE A 36 -5.75 -0.57 -9.22
C PHE A 36 -4.41 -0.03 -8.71
N TYR A 37 -3.48 0.24 -9.61
CA TYR A 37 -2.18 0.78 -9.26
C TYR A 37 -2.30 2.13 -8.53
N TRP A 38 -3.04 3.05 -9.10
CA TRP A 38 -3.18 4.38 -8.49
C TRP A 38 -4.00 4.36 -7.22
N SER A 39 -5.00 3.47 -7.13
CA SER A 39 -5.76 3.29 -5.88
C SER A 39 -4.84 2.78 -4.78
N ALA A 40 -4.01 1.78 -5.07
CA ALA A 40 -3.06 1.26 -4.09
C ALA A 40 -2.02 2.33 -3.68
N ARG A 41 -1.51 3.11 -4.64
CA ARG A 41 -0.55 4.18 -4.36
C ARG A 41 -1.18 5.27 -3.47
N GLN A 42 -2.43 5.62 -3.71
CA GLN A 42 -3.15 6.56 -2.86
C GLN A 42 -3.32 6.04 -1.45
N ILE A 43 -3.67 4.77 -1.30
CA ILE A 43 -3.81 4.15 0.01
C ILE A 43 -2.49 4.22 0.78
N VAL A 44 -1.37 3.90 0.13
CA VAL A 44 -0.05 3.98 0.75
C VAL A 44 0.26 5.43 1.17
N THR A 45 -0.02 6.39 0.31
CA THR A 45 0.21 7.81 0.62
C THR A 45 -0.61 8.27 1.83
N CYS A 46 -1.88 7.91 1.88
CA CYS A 46 -2.75 8.25 3.00
C CYS A 46 -2.28 7.59 4.29
N ALA A 47 -1.84 6.34 4.22
CA ALA A 47 -1.31 5.64 5.38
C ALA A 47 -0.05 6.31 5.92
N ARG A 48 0.84 6.78 5.04
CA ARG A 48 2.05 7.51 5.45
C ARG A 48 1.70 8.81 6.16
N LEU A 49 0.75 9.56 5.64
CA LEU A 49 0.32 10.80 6.26
C LEU A 49 -0.27 10.56 7.65
N TYR A 50 -1.12 9.55 7.75
CA TYR A 50 -1.71 9.18 9.03
C TYR A 50 -0.63 8.72 10.03
N LEU A 51 0.32 7.93 9.57
CA LEU A 51 1.43 7.46 10.41
C LEU A 51 2.29 8.61 10.91
N THR A 52 2.50 9.63 10.09
CA THR A 52 3.26 10.82 10.49
C THR A 52 2.63 11.47 11.72
N ASP A 53 1.30 11.58 11.74
CA ASP A 53 0.60 12.12 12.91
C ASP A 53 0.67 11.17 14.11
N LEU A 54 0.52 9.87 13.86
CA LEU A 54 0.55 8.86 14.92
C LEU A 54 1.91 8.71 15.58
N GLN A 55 3.00 9.09 14.90
CA GLN A 55 4.33 9.00 15.47
C GLN A 55 4.48 9.76 16.77
N LEU A 56 3.64 10.77 16.98
CA LEU A 56 3.62 11.53 18.21
C LEU A 56 3.07 10.73 19.40
N LEU A 57 2.35 9.64 19.14
CA LEU A 57 1.62 8.88 20.15
C LEU A 57 2.07 7.42 20.26
N MET A 58 3.01 6.98 19.43
CA MET A 58 3.41 5.57 19.41
C MET A 58 4.92 5.42 19.62
N PRO A 59 5.35 4.24 20.09
CA PRO A 59 6.78 3.94 20.21
C PRO A 59 7.48 4.02 18.85
N LYS A 60 8.73 4.47 18.87
CA LYS A 60 9.51 4.65 17.65
C LYS A 60 9.73 3.34 16.88
N ASP A 61 9.93 2.24 17.59
CA ASP A 61 10.11 0.92 16.96
C ASP A 61 8.84 0.47 16.22
N GLN A 62 7.67 0.72 16.77
CA GLN A 62 6.40 0.41 16.11
C GLN A 62 6.21 1.28 14.86
N SER A 63 6.50 2.57 14.97
CA SER A 63 6.46 3.49 13.84
C SER A 63 7.40 3.05 12.73
N SER A 64 8.62 2.64 13.07
CA SER A 64 9.60 2.15 12.11
C SER A 64 9.13 0.89 11.40
N THR A 65 8.45 0.00 12.12
CA THR A 65 7.91 -1.23 11.54
C THR A 65 6.86 -0.90 10.47
N TYR A 66 5.93 0.00 10.76
CA TYR A 66 4.92 0.40 9.78
C TYR A 66 5.54 1.13 8.59
N THR A 67 6.54 1.97 8.82
CA THR A 67 7.25 2.65 7.74
C THR A 67 7.90 1.64 6.81
N ALA A 68 8.56 0.61 7.36
CA ALA A 68 9.19 -0.44 6.57
C ALA A 68 8.16 -1.22 5.76
N GLU A 69 7.00 -1.52 6.33
CA GLU A 69 5.92 -2.22 5.62
C GLU A 69 5.37 -1.38 4.48
N LEU A 70 5.19 -0.08 4.68
CA LEU A 70 4.74 0.83 3.62
C LEU A 70 5.77 0.96 2.51
N ASP A 71 7.05 1.04 2.86
CA ASP A 71 8.14 1.11 1.88
C ASP A 71 8.20 -0.16 1.03
N ALA A 72 8.09 -1.32 1.66
CA ALA A 72 8.10 -2.60 0.96
C ALA A 72 6.92 -2.71 -0.01
N LEU A 73 5.74 -2.29 0.43
CA LEU A 73 4.54 -2.33 -0.40
C LEU A 73 4.66 -1.39 -1.59
N GLU A 74 5.21 -0.20 -1.39
CA GLU A 74 5.43 0.76 -2.48
C GLU A 74 6.41 0.20 -3.51
N GLU A 75 7.49 -0.44 -3.06
CA GLU A 75 8.44 -1.10 -3.97
C GLU A 75 7.77 -2.22 -4.76
N ASP A 76 6.93 -3.01 -4.11
CA ASP A 76 6.18 -4.08 -4.76
C ASP A 76 5.27 -3.52 -5.85
N LEU A 77 4.56 -2.42 -5.58
CA LEU A 77 3.68 -1.79 -6.56
C LEU A 77 4.45 -1.29 -7.78
N ILE A 78 5.62 -0.69 -7.56
CA ILE A 78 6.47 -0.21 -8.65
C ILE A 78 6.97 -1.38 -9.48
N ALA A 79 7.38 -2.47 -8.84
CA ALA A 79 7.84 -3.67 -9.52
C ALA A 79 6.72 -4.30 -10.36
N ILE A 80 5.51 -4.37 -9.83
CA ILE A 80 4.34 -4.88 -10.56
C ILE A 80 4.08 -4.05 -11.80
N ARG A 81 4.16 -2.73 -11.68
CA ARG A 81 3.97 -1.84 -12.83
C ARG A 81 5.02 -2.10 -13.91
N GLU A 82 6.28 -2.25 -13.53
CA GLU A 82 7.37 -2.53 -14.46
C GLU A 82 7.19 -3.89 -15.15
N GLU A 83 6.81 -4.92 -14.40
CA GLU A 83 6.61 -6.26 -14.93
C GLU A 83 5.42 -6.34 -15.88
N THR A 84 4.35 -5.61 -15.59
CA THR A 84 3.14 -5.63 -16.42
C THR A 84 3.19 -4.63 -17.57
N GLY A 85 4.18 -3.75 -17.61
CA GLY A 85 4.48 -2.90 -18.75
C GLY A 85 3.49 -1.77 -19.00
N PHE A 86 2.84 -1.28 -17.95
CA PHE A 86 1.92 -0.16 -18.11
C PHE A 86 2.36 1.12 -17.42
#